data_a5dd4824a84329444ae96bf415033b2d
#
_entry.id   a5dd4824a84329444ae96bf415033b2d
#
_cell.length_a   1.000
_cell.length_b   1.000
_cell.length_c   1.000
_cell.angle_alpha   90.00
_cell.angle_beta   90.00
_cell.angle_gamma   90.00
#
_symmetry.space_group_name_H-M   'P 1'
#
loop_
_entity.id
_entity.type
_entity.pdbx_description
1 polymer ?
#
loop_
_entity_poly.entity_id
_entity_poly.type
_entity_poly.pdbx_seq_one_letter_code
_entity_poly.pdbx_strand_id
1 'polypeptide(L)'
;VPDAIQQIKSVLRESHRLRTGQADDFNIRDMTEANKALTQTSEMMGSLLLCVALISLIVGGVGIMNIMLVSVTERTREIGLRMALGARSRQILLQFLTEAIVLCLTGGALGIALGRGGSILVRELLGWPTVIAPQAIVASVAVAVGVGVLFGFYPAFKASRLDPIAALRYE
;
A
#
# COMPACT_ATOMS: atom_id res chain seq x y z
N VAL A 1 -32.00 -17.15 3.33
CA VAL A 1 -31.64 -18.22 2.40
C VAL A 1 -32.22 -19.57 2.87
N PRO A 2 -32.05 -20.06 4.15
CA PRO A 2 -32.58 -21.38 4.55
C PRO A 2 -34.09 -21.53 4.31
N ASP A 3 -34.88 -20.50 4.58
CA ASP A 3 -36.33 -20.51 4.37
C ASP A 3 -36.70 -20.66 2.90
N ALA A 4 -35.95 -20.00 2.00
CA ALA A 4 -36.17 -20.12 0.55
C ALA A 4 -35.85 -21.54 0.06
N ILE A 5 -34.79 -22.19 0.59
CA ILE A 5 -34.44 -23.57 0.26
C ILE A 5 -35.53 -24.52 0.71
N GLN A 6 -36.10 -24.33 1.91
CA GLN A 6 -37.22 -25.15 2.39
C GLN A 6 -38.46 -24.97 1.54
N GLN A 7 -38.80 -23.74 1.13
CA GLN A 7 -39.92 -23.47 0.24
C GLN A 7 -39.72 -24.10 -1.15
N ILE A 8 -38.52 -23.95 -1.74
CA ILE A 8 -38.18 -24.59 -3.00
C ILE A 8 -38.27 -26.11 -2.87
N LYS A 9 -37.77 -26.67 -1.77
CA LYS A 9 -37.84 -28.12 -1.51
C LYS A 9 -39.28 -28.59 -1.39
N SER A 10 -40.16 -27.89 -0.70
CA SER A 10 -41.57 -28.24 -0.59
C SER A 10 -42.31 -28.21 -1.94
N VAL A 11 -42.07 -27.19 -2.73
CA VAL A 11 -42.65 -27.03 -4.07
C VAL A 11 -42.16 -28.10 -5.03
N LEU A 12 -40.87 -28.45 -5.00
CA LEU A 12 -40.32 -29.53 -5.84
C LEU A 12 -40.84 -30.90 -5.44
N ARG A 13 -40.96 -31.19 -4.14
CA ARG A 13 -41.58 -32.46 -3.67
C ARG A 13 -43.04 -32.58 -4.13
N GLU A 14 -43.81 -31.50 -4.10
CA GLU A 14 -45.18 -31.48 -4.57
C GLU A 14 -45.25 -31.65 -6.09
N SER A 15 -44.41 -30.95 -6.85
CA SER A 15 -44.33 -31.05 -8.31
C SER A 15 -43.94 -32.45 -8.79
N HIS A 16 -43.01 -33.09 -8.08
CA HIS A 16 -42.54 -34.46 -8.37
C HIS A 16 -43.47 -35.57 -7.78
N ARG A 17 -44.54 -35.14 -7.08
CA ARG A 17 -45.50 -36.05 -6.42
C ARG A 17 -44.87 -37.04 -5.47
N LEU A 18 -43.83 -36.64 -4.77
CA LEU A 18 -43.14 -37.52 -3.81
C LEU A 18 -43.96 -37.71 -2.54
N ARG A 19 -44.10 -38.98 -2.13
CA ARG A 19 -44.85 -39.34 -0.91
C ARG A 19 -44.09 -38.92 0.35
N THR A 20 -44.82 -38.72 1.45
CA THR A 20 -44.21 -38.44 2.76
C THR A 20 -43.31 -39.62 3.16
N GLY A 21 -42.01 -39.36 3.42
CA GLY A 21 -41.01 -40.38 3.73
C GLY A 21 -40.20 -40.89 2.53
N GLN A 22 -40.51 -40.51 1.30
CA GLN A 22 -39.74 -40.87 0.11
C GLN A 22 -38.52 -39.95 0.01
N ALA A 23 -37.35 -40.52 -0.37
CA ALA A 23 -36.13 -39.74 -0.63
C ALA A 23 -36.33 -38.75 -1.78
N ASP A 24 -35.70 -37.57 -1.67
CA ASP A 24 -35.74 -36.56 -2.72
C ASP A 24 -34.98 -37.06 -3.94
N ASP A 25 -35.59 -36.91 -5.13
CA ASP A 25 -34.99 -37.25 -6.42
C ASP A 25 -34.28 -36.05 -7.08
N PHE A 26 -34.15 -34.94 -6.35
CA PHE A 26 -33.48 -33.72 -6.73
C PHE A 26 -32.47 -33.31 -5.67
N ASN A 27 -31.48 -32.51 -6.08
CA ASN A 27 -30.47 -31.98 -5.18
C ASN A 27 -30.45 -30.45 -5.26
N ILE A 28 -30.78 -29.79 -4.17
CA ILE A 28 -30.67 -28.32 -4.02
C ILE A 28 -29.29 -28.01 -3.45
N ARG A 29 -28.40 -27.44 -4.27
CA ARG A 29 -27.10 -26.96 -3.80
C ARG A 29 -27.20 -25.47 -3.47
N ASP A 30 -26.92 -25.15 -2.21
CA ASP A 30 -26.71 -23.77 -1.81
C ASP A 30 -25.27 -23.38 -2.18
N MET A 31 -25.14 -22.45 -3.14
CA MET A 31 -23.85 -21.90 -3.54
C MET A 31 -23.34 -20.84 -2.55
N THR A 32 -24.12 -20.46 -1.55
CA THR A 32 -23.76 -19.40 -0.60
C THR A 32 -22.57 -19.79 0.24
N GLU A 33 -22.47 -21.03 0.68
CA GLU A 33 -21.31 -21.53 1.44
C GLU A 33 -20.06 -21.61 0.58
N ALA A 34 -20.17 -22.10 -0.66
CA ALA A 34 -19.05 -22.12 -1.60
C ALA A 34 -18.56 -20.70 -1.93
N ASN A 35 -19.48 -19.76 -2.18
CA ASN A 35 -19.14 -18.38 -2.42
C ASN A 35 -18.51 -17.70 -1.19
N LYS A 36 -18.99 -18.00 0.03
CA LYS A 36 -18.36 -17.52 1.27
C LYS A 36 -16.93 -18.03 1.41
N ALA A 37 -16.69 -19.31 1.17
CA ALA A 37 -15.35 -19.89 1.23
C ALA A 37 -14.39 -19.24 0.22
N LEU A 38 -14.85 -18.99 -1.02
CA LEU A 38 -14.08 -18.29 -2.04
C LEU A 38 -13.79 -16.84 -1.64
N THR A 39 -14.78 -16.13 -1.10
CA THR A 39 -14.61 -14.74 -0.64
C THR A 39 -13.61 -14.67 0.52
N GLN A 40 -13.75 -15.56 1.51
CA GLN A 40 -12.81 -15.64 2.64
C GLN A 40 -11.38 -15.94 2.19
N THR A 41 -11.22 -16.85 1.23
CA THR A 41 -9.90 -17.16 0.66
C THR A 41 -9.32 -15.94 -0.04
N SER A 42 -10.12 -15.22 -0.82
CA SER A 42 -9.71 -14.01 -1.52
C SER A 42 -9.33 -12.88 -0.54
N GLU A 43 -10.10 -12.69 0.52
CA GLU A 43 -9.81 -11.72 1.59
C GLU A 43 -8.51 -12.07 2.34
N MET A 44 -8.30 -13.36 2.63
CA MET A 44 -7.05 -13.84 3.25
C MET A 44 -5.86 -13.59 2.34
N MET A 45 -5.96 -13.91 1.04
CA MET A 45 -4.92 -13.62 0.06
C MET A 45 -4.64 -12.12 -0.04
N GLY A 46 -5.69 -11.29 -0.08
CA GLY A 46 -5.56 -9.83 -0.08
C GLY A 46 -4.83 -9.30 1.16
N SER A 47 -5.15 -9.83 2.34
CA SER A 47 -4.49 -9.43 3.59
C SER A 47 -3.02 -9.85 3.64
N LEU A 48 -2.68 -11.04 3.14
CA LEU A 48 -1.29 -11.49 3.03
C LEU A 48 -0.48 -10.60 2.08
N LEU A 49 -1.05 -10.27 0.90
CA LEU A 49 -0.41 -9.36 -0.05
C LEU A 49 -0.21 -7.97 0.56
N LEU A 50 -1.18 -7.47 1.32
CA LEU A 50 -1.07 -6.20 2.04
C LEU A 50 0.05 -6.24 3.09
N CYS A 51 0.17 -7.33 3.86
CA CYS A 51 1.27 -7.50 4.81
C CYS A 51 2.65 -7.48 4.13
N VAL A 52 2.80 -8.19 3.02
CA VAL A 52 4.04 -8.19 2.23
C VAL A 52 4.35 -6.79 1.70
N ALA A 53 3.33 -6.08 1.20
CA ALA A 53 3.48 -4.71 0.72
C ALA A 53 3.92 -3.75 1.84
N LEU A 54 3.34 -3.87 3.04
CA LEU A 54 3.72 -3.06 4.20
C LEU A 54 5.16 -3.33 4.65
N ILE A 55 5.58 -4.58 4.69
CA ILE A 55 6.97 -4.94 5.01
C ILE A 55 7.92 -4.34 3.97
N SER A 56 7.60 -4.48 2.69
CA SER A 56 8.40 -3.92 1.59
C SER A 56 8.48 -2.39 1.68
N LEU A 57 7.38 -1.74 2.08
CA LEU A 57 7.32 -0.29 2.29
C LEU A 57 8.22 0.16 3.43
N ILE A 58 8.23 -0.57 4.56
CA ILE A 58 9.11 -0.29 5.70
C ILE A 58 10.58 -0.43 5.28
N VAL A 59 10.93 -1.52 4.59
CA VAL A 59 12.30 -1.75 4.11
C VAL A 59 12.74 -0.65 3.15
N GLY A 60 11.88 -0.27 2.19
CA GLY A 60 12.11 0.84 1.27
C GLY A 60 12.27 2.18 1.99
N GLY A 61 11.43 2.44 3.01
CA GLY A 61 11.50 3.63 3.84
C GLY A 61 12.81 3.74 4.63
N VAL A 62 13.29 2.62 5.21
CA VAL A 62 14.61 2.57 5.85
C VAL A 62 15.73 2.82 4.83
N GLY A 63 15.58 2.32 3.60
CA GLY A 63 16.50 2.64 2.50
C GLY A 63 16.59 4.13 2.21
N ILE A 64 15.44 4.81 2.12
CA ILE A 64 15.39 6.28 1.93
C ILE A 64 16.04 6.99 3.11
N MET A 65 15.73 6.60 4.34
CA MET A 65 16.34 7.18 5.54
C MET A 65 17.87 7.07 5.51
N ASN A 66 18.42 5.91 5.13
CA ASN A 66 19.85 5.68 5.04
C ASN A 66 20.49 6.56 3.96
N ILE A 67 19.90 6.65 2.77
CA ILE A 67 20.38 7.52 1.69
C ILE A 67 20.39 8.99 2.15
N MET A 68 19.33 9.43 2.82
CA MET A 68 19.23 10.79 3.34
C MET A 68 20.27 11.07 4.43
N LEU A 69 20.56 10.09 5.32
CA LEU A 69 21.62 10.22 6.33
C LEU A 69 23.00 10.38 5.69
N VAL A 70 23.29 9.60 4.65
CA VAL A 70 24.54 9.74 3.87
C VAL A 70 24.59 11.12 3.21
N SER A 71 23.51 11.54 2.55
CA SER A 71 23.44 12.86 1.91
C SER A 71 23.66 14.01 2.90
N VAL A 72 23.11 13.91 4.12
CA VAL A 72 23.36 14.90 5.20
C VAL A 72 24.82 14.92 5.60
N THR A 73 25.48 13.75 5.75
CA THR A 73 26.90 13.69 6.11
C THR A 73 27.79 14.26 5.01
N GLU A 74 27.54 13.94 3.75
CA GLU A 74 28.28 14.50 2.60
C GLU A 74 28.12 16.01 2.45
N ARG A 75 26.94 16.56 2.81
CA ARG A 75 26.62 17.99 2.71
C ARG A 75 26.80 18.73 4.05
N THR A 76 27.46 18.11 5.06
CA THR A 76 27.60 18.72 6.40
C THR A 76 28.21 20.10 6.35
N ARG A 77 29.28 20.32 5.59
CA ARG A 77 29.94 21.62 5.43
C ARG A 77 29.05 22.67 4.78
N GLU A 78 28.28 22.27 3.76
CA GLU A 78 27.32 23.17 3.08
C GLU A 78 26.19 23.61 4.03
N ILE A 79 25.66 22.67 4.83
CA ILE A 79 24.63 22.92 5.85
C ILE A 79 25.20 23.89 6.90
N GLY A 80 26.43 23.64 7.39
CA GLY A 80 27.11 24.50 8.34
C GLY A 80 27.32 25.91 7.82
N LEU A 81 27.69 26.07 6.55
CA LEU A 81 27.84 27.38 5.90
C LEU A 81 26.50 28.14 5.84
N ARG A 82 25.41 27.48 5.45
CA ARG A 82 24.07 28.07 5.43
C ARG A 82 23.63 28.55 6.81
N MET A 83 23.89 27.75 7.85
CA MET A 83 23.58 28.11 9.24
C MET A 83 24.44 29.25 9.73
N ALA A 84 25.73 29.30 9.39
CA ALA A 84 26.63 30.40 9.71
C ALA A 84 26.20 31.72 9.05
N LEU A 85 25.60 31.67 7.85
CA LEU A 85 25.01 32.80 7.13
C LEU A 85 23.61 33.18 7.66
N GLY A 86 23.12 32.53 8.72
CA GLY A 86 21.86 32.87 9.39
C GLY A 86 20.64 32.00 9.00
N ALA A 87 20.81 30.92 8.31
CA ALA A 87 19.71 29.99 8.04
C ALA A 87 19.18 29.41 9.36
N ARG A 88 17.85 29.44 9.53
CA ARG A 88 17.21 28.87 10.72
C ARG A 88 17.14 27.33 10.58
N SER A 89 17.29 26.61 11.71
CA SER A 89 17.16 25.14 11.76
C SER A 89 15.88 24.62 11.09
N ARG A 90 14.75 25.35 11.22
CA ARG A 90 13.49 25.01 10.56
C ARG A 90 13.59 25.03 9.03
N GLN A 91 14.38 25.92 8.47
CA GLN A 91 14.55 26.01 7.00
C GLN A 91 15.33 24.79 6.48
N ILE A 92 16.39 24.40 7.19
CA ILE A 92 17.15 23.19 6.87
C ILE A 92 16.27 21.94 7.00
N LEU A 93 15.51 21.83 8.11
CA LEU A 93 14.57 20.71 8.31
C LEU A 93 13.56 20.61 7.17
N LEU A 94 12.90 21.71 6.80
CA LEU A 94 11.92 21.71 5.72
C LEU A 94 12.56 21.39 4.37
N GLN A 95 13.76 21.86 4.10
CA GLN A 95 14.48 21.56 2.86
C GLN A 95 14.71 20.05 2.71
N PHE A 96 15.30 19.38 3.70
CA PHE A 96 15.57 17.94 3.63
C PHE A 96 14.27 17.12 3.67
N LEU A 97 13.24 17.58 4.39
CA LEU A 97 11.95 16.90 4.43
C LEU A 97 11.24 16.98 3.07
N THR A 98 11.28 18.13 2.40
CA THR A 98 10.73 18.24 1.03
C THR A 98 11.50 17.39 0.04
N GLU A 99 12.83 17.30 0.15
CA GLU A 99 13.66 16.41 -0.67
C GLU A 99 13.22 14.94 -0.51
N ALA A 100 13.01 14.46 0.73
CA ALA A 100 12.52 13.13 1.01
C ALA A 100 11.11 12.88 0.43
N ILE A 101 10.19 13.84 0.57
CA ILE A 101 8.83 13.74 0.02
C ILE A 101 8.88 13.66 -1.51
N VAL A 102 9.69 14.49 -2.16
CA VAL A 102 9.83 14.48 -3.63
C VAL A 102 10.39 13.14 -4.11
N LEU A 103 11.39 12.58 -3.43
CA LEU A 103 11.91 11.25 -3.73
C LEU A 103 10.83 10.16 -3.61
N CYS A 104 10.03 10.21 -2.54
CA CYS A 104 8.93 9.25 -2.36
C CYS A 104 7.82 9.43 -3.40
N LEU A 105 7.49 10.67 -3.77
CA LEU A 105 6.49 10.94 -4.81
C LEU A 105 6.94 10.49 -6.19
N THR A 106 8.21 10.69 -6.54
CA THR A 106 8.74 10.20 -7.83
C THR A 106 8.74 8.68 -7.88
N GLY A 107 9.18 8.00 -6.80
CA GLY A 107 9.09 6.54 -6.66
C GLY A 107 7.63 6.05 -6.71
N GLY A 108 6.73 6.74 -6.02
CA GLY A 108 5.29 6.44 -6.02
C GLY A 108 4.65 6.59 -7.40
N ALA A 109 5.00 7.65 -8.15
CA ALA A 109 4.53 7.85 -9.52
C ALA A 109 5.00 6.73 -10.45
N LEU A 110 6.28 6.33 -10.35
CA LEU A 110 6.82 5.18 -11.08
C LEU A 110 6.11 3.88 -10.70
N GLY A 111 5.87 3.66 -9.40
CA GLY A 111 5.13 2.49 -8.90
C GLY A 111 3.69 2.42 -9.45
N ILE A 112 2.98 3.56 -9.48
CA ILE A 112 1.63 3.64 -10.07
C ILE A 112 1.69 3.36 -11.58
N ALA A 113 2.67 3.92 -12.30
CA ALA A 113 2.84 3.70 -13.74
C ALA A 113 3.13 2.22 -14.05
N LEU A 114 4.03 1.58 -13.30
CA LEU A 114 4.35 0.16 -13.45
C LEU A 114 3.16 -0.74 -13.08
N GLY A 115 2.47 -0.44 -11.98
CA GLY A 115 1.29 -1.18 -11.54
C GLY A 115 0.15 -1.11 -12.57
N ARG A 116 -0.09 0.08 -13.13
CA ARG A 116 -1.09 0.27 -14.19
C ARG A 116 -0.68 -0.44 -15.49
N GLY A 117 0.59 -0.30 -15.90
CA GLY A 117 1.11 -0.98 -17.08
C GLY A 117 1.05 -2.50 -16.94
N GLY A 118 1.45 -3.04 -15.80
CA GLY A 118 1.33 -4.46 -15.48
C GLY A 118 -0.11 -4.96 -15.50
N SER A 119 -1.05 -4.17 -14.95
CA SER A 119 -2.47 -4.50 -14.96
C SER A 119 -3.05 -4.57 -16.39
N ILE A 120 -2.67 -3.64 -17.26
CA ILE A 120 -3.07 -3.64 -18.67
C ILE A 120 -2.49 -4.86 -19.37
N LEU A 121 -1.21 -5.17 -19.14
CA LEU A 121 -0.54 -6.32 -19.75
C LEU A 121 -1.20 -7.65 -19.37
N VAL A 122 -1.55 -7.82 -18.09
CA VAL A 122 -2.27 -8.99 -17.58
C VAL A 122 -3.64 -9.12 -18.23
N ARG A 123 -4.34 -7.99 -18.40
CA ARG A 123 -5.64 -7.97 -19.08
C ARG A 123 -5.54 -8.39 -20.55
N GLU A 124 -4.54 -7.91 -21.26
CA GLU A 124 -4.37 -8.20 -22.69
C GLU A 124 -3.84 -9.62 -22.96
N LEU A 125 -2.89 -10.09 -22.14
CA LEU A 125 -2.27 -11.40 -22.36
C LEU A 125 -3.07 -12.57 -21.78
N LEU A 126 -3.67 -12.38 -20.58
CA LEU A 126 -4.38 -13.45 -19.87
C LEU A 126 -5.91 -13.31 -19.94
N GLY A 127 -6.44 -12.20 -20.45
CA GLY A 127 -7.89 -11.97 -20.52
C GLY A 127 -8.54 -11.74 -19.13
N TRP A 128 -7.75 -11.50 -18.09
CA TRP A 128 -8.30 -11.32 -16.74
C TRP A 128 -8.89 -9.91 -16.57
N PRO A 129 -10.11 -9.80 -16.03
CA PRO A 129 -10.73 -8.50 -15.78
C PRO A 129 -10.00 -7.81 -14.62
N THR A 130 -9.16 -6.83 -14.95
CA THR A 130 -8.48 -6.00 -13.95
C THR A 130 -9.15 -4.65 -13.85
N VAL A 131 -9.51 -4.21 -12.64
CA VAL A 131 -10.10 -2.90 -12.36
C VAL A 131 -9.22 -2.17 -11.36
N ILE A 132 -8.72 -1.01 -11.75
CA ILE A 132 -7.97 -0.13 -10.84
C ILE A 132 -8.95 0.92 -10.32
N ALA A 133 -9.23 0.86 -9.02
CA ALA A 133 -10.07 1.87 -8.37
C ALA A 133 -9.29 3.20 -8.27
N PRO A 134 -9.90 4.35 -8.66
CA PRO A 134 -9.25 5.66 -8.52
C PRO A 134 -8.83 5.97 -7.07
N GLN A 135 -9.58 5.46 -6.11
CA GLN A 135 -9.28 5.59 -4.67
C GLN A 135 -7.94 4.95 -4.30
N ALA A 136 -7.54 3.85 -4.95
CA ALA A 136 -6.25 3.21 -4.73
C ALA A 136 -5.08 4.11 -5.16
N ILE A 137 -5.24 4.89 -6.23
CA ILE A 137 -4.24 5.85 -6.69
C ILE A 137 -4.06 6.97 -5.65
N VAL A 138 -5.17 7.54 -5.16
CA VAL A 138 -5.13 8.59 -4.13
C VAL A 138 -4.50 8.05 -2.85
N ALA A 139 -4.86 6.85 -2.42
CA ALA A 139 -4.28 6.19 -1.27
C ALA A 139 -2.76 5.96 -1.45
N SER A 140 -2.32 5.53 -2.63
CA SER A 140 -0.90 5.34 -2.94
C SER A 140 -0.09 6.63 -2.82
N VAL A 141 -0.62 7.76 -3.31
CA VAL A 141 0.01 9.08 -3.18
C VAL A 141 0.08 9.50 -1.71
N ALA A 142 -1.00 9.32 -0.94
CA ALA A 142 -1.02 9.65 0.48
C ALA A 142 0.00 8.81 1.27
N VAL A 143 0.10 7.52 0.97
CA VAL A 143 1.10 6.62 1.56
C VAL A 143 2.52 7.05 1.18
N ALA A 144 2.78 7.41 -0.07
CA ALA A 144 4.10 7.88 -0.51
C ALA A 144 4.55 9.13 0.25
N VAL A 145 3.64 10.11 0.42
CA VAL A 145 3.90 11.31 1.24
C VAL A 145 4.15 10.93 2.70
N GLY A 146 3.32 10.05 3.26
CA GLY A 146 3.47 9.57 4.64
C GLY A 146 4.83 8.91 4.89
N VAL A 147 5.29 8.06 3.98
CA VAL A 147 6.61 7.42 4.02
C VAL A 147 7.73 8.46 3.94
N GLY A 148 7.62 9.42 3.01
CA GLY A 148 8.59 10.51 2.88
C GLY A 148 8.71 11.33 4.16
N VAL A 149 7.60 11.61 4.84
CA VAL A 149 7.60 12.33 6.12
C VAL A 149 8.18 11.45 7.24
N LEU A 150 7.71 10.21 7.39
CA LEU A 150 8.14 9.33 8.48
C LEU A 150 9.64 9.02 8.44
N PHE A 151 10.15 8.60 7.30
CA PHE A 151 11.54 8.19 7.14
C PHE A 151 12.49 9.35 6.82
N GLY A 152 11.98 10.44 6.23
CA GLY A 152 12.76 11.66 5.98
C GLY A 152 12.88 12.57 7.20
N PHE A 153 11.98 12.46 8.19
CA PHE A 153 12.00 13.35 9.34
C PHE A 153 13.27 13.20 10.18
N TYR A 154 13.70 11.99 10.49
CA TYR A 154 14.89 11.75 11.32
C TYR A 154 16.17 12.34 10.72
N PRO A 155 16.56 12.05 9.45
CA PRO A 155 17.73 12.69 8.84
C PRO A 155 17.59 14.20 8.69
N ALA A 156 16.41 14.71 8.34
CA ALA A 156 16.16 16.15 8.24
C ALA A 156 16.31 16.85 9.60
N PHE A 157 15.83 16.23 10.67
CA PHE A 157 15.99 16.75 12.03
C PHE A 157 17.45 16.72 12.47
N LYS A 158 18.19 15.67 12.17
CA LYS A 158 19.63 15.58 12.45
C LYS A 158 20.40 16.67 11.72
N ALA A 159 20.10 16.92 10.43
CA ALA A 159 20.69 18.01 9.66
C ALA A 159 20.38 19.39 10.26
N SER A 160 19.18 19.61 10.75
CA SER A 160 18.74 20.89 11.32
C SER A 160 19.37 21.24 12.67
N ARG A 161 20.01 20.26 13.32
CA ARG A 161 20.67 20.43 14.63
C ARG A 161 22.18 20.36 14.57
N LEU A 162 22.77 20.44 13.39
CA LEU A 162 24.24 20.50 13.24
C LEU A 162 24.75 21.80 13.86
N ASP A 163 25.90 21.69 14.57
CA ASP A 163 26.66 22.85 15.03
C ASP A 163 27.42 23.45 13.84
N PRO A 164 27.19 24.73 13.48
CA PRO A 164 27.87 25.37 12.36
C PRO A 164 29.39 25.36 12.48
N ILE A 165 29.91 25.51 13.71
CA ILE A 165 31.37 25.58 13.96
C ILE A 165 31.97 24.18 13.73
N ALA A 166 31.35 23.15 14.29
CA ALA A 166 31.78 21.76 14.11
C ALA A 166 31.65 21.32 12.64
N ALA A 167 30.56 21.70 11.96
CA ALA A 167 30.29 21.37 10.57
C ALA A 167 31.34 21.98 9.59
N LEU A 168 31.85 23.18 9.88
CA LEU A 168 32.88 23.83 9.05
C LEU A 168 34.28 23.26 9.26
N ARG A 169 34.53 22.56 10.38
CA ARG A 169 35.80 21.88 10.71
C ARG A 169 35.83 20.42 10.24
N TYR A 170 34.72 19.93 9.72
CA TYR A 170 34.62 18.57 9.21
C TYR A 170 35.38 18.43 7.88
N GLU A 171 36.47 17.64 7.88
CA GLU A 171 37.23 17.25 6.69
C GLU A 171 36.68 15.96 6.09
#